data_b94d5856c4666b40e525158d9354405f
#
_entry.id   b94d5856c4666b40e525158d9354405f
#
_cell.length_a   1.000
_cell.length_b   1.000
_cell.length_c   1.000
_cell.angle_alpha   90.00
_cell.angle_beta   90.00
_cell.angle_gamma   90.00
#
_symmetry.space_group_name_H-M   'P 1'
#
loop_
_entity.id
_entity.type
_entity.pdbx_description
1 polymer ?
#
loop_
_entity_poly.entity_id
_entity_poly.type
_entity_poly.pdbx_seq_one_letter_code
_entity_poly.pdbx_strand_id
1 'polypeptide(L)'
;DFLYGGDERYRLCQEVILGIGGIAMLRALGYAELRVFHMNEGHSALATLALMEEQAGSLPDRTYTELEVNAVRRRCVFTTHTPVPAGHDRFNADLVAQVLGKQRADALARLSVMDGALNMTELALRFSGFVNGVSLRHGEISRAMFPNYTIAAITNGVHAATWASAPFAELYDRVLPDWRRDNCYLRYAVDIPLAIIRQTHLAAKRELLNHVRWLTGVQLDDKVFTLGFARRATGYKRGD
;
A
#
# COMPACT_ATOMS: atom_id res chain seq x y z
N ASP A 1 -8.58 14.82 11.09
CA ASP A 1 -9.20 13.55 10.83
C ASP A 1 -9.41 13.23 9.36
N PHE A 2 -8.56 13.80 8.48
CA PHE A 2 -8.57 13.51 7.06
C PHE A 2 -7.36 12.63 6.70
N LEU A 3 -7.60 11.48 6.07
CA LEU A 3 -6.54 10.50 5.76
C LEU A 3 -5.46 11.07 4.82
N TYR A 4 -5.82 11.98 3.92
CA TYR A 4 -4.94 12.60 2.94
C TYR A 4 -5.07 14.13 2.94
N GLY A 5 -5.42 14.73 4.05
CA GLY A 5 -5.54 16.18 4.22
C GLY A 5 -4.41 16.75 5.08
N GLY A 6 -4.32 18.08 5.12
CA GLY A 6 -3.36 18.78 5.94
C GLY A 6 -2.05 19.11 5.24
N ASP A 7 -1.15 19.72 6.00
CA ASP A 7 0.19 20.08 5.58
C ASP A 7 1.21 18.93 5.82
N GLU A 8 2.47 19.15 5.47
CA GLU A 8 3.55 18.19 5.67
C GLU A 8 3.72 17.80 7.15
N ARG A 9 3.49 18.72 8.09
CA ARG A 9 3.57 18.45 9.52
C ARG A 9 2.47 17.48 9.95
N TYR A 10 1.23 17.73 9.50
CA TYR A 10 0.11 16.85 9.77
C TYR A 10 0.37 15.43 9.21
N ARG A 11 0.91 15.37 7.99
CA ARG A 11 1.29 14.12 7.34
C ARG A 11 2.35 13.36 8.14
N LEU A 12 3.44 14.03 8.53
CA LEU A 12 4.48 13.39 9.35
C LEU A 12 3.92 12.91 10.71
N CYS A 13 3.05 13.69 11.36
CA CYS A 13 2.40 13.27 12.59
C CYS A 13 1.56 11.98 12.41
N GLN A 14 0.82 11.84 11.30
CA GLN A 14 0.10 10.61 10.98
C GLN A 14 1.06 9.41 10.87
N GLU A 15 2.21 9.58 10.22
CA GLU A 15 3.20 8.53 10.05
C GLU A 15 3.92 8.16 11.35
N VAL A 16 4.12 9.13 12.26
CA VAL A 16 4.60 8.87 13.63
C VAL A 16 3.61 8.01 14.41
N ILE A 17 2.33 8.37 14.34
CA ILE A 17 1.27 7.60 15.02
C ILE A 17 1.19 6.18 14.44
N LEU A 18 1.23 6.04 13.12
CA LEU A 18 1.15 4.74 12.46
C LEU A 18 2.39 3.88 12.75
N GLY A 19 3.58 4.42 12.61
CA GLY A 19 4.84 3.71 12.76
C GLY A 19 5.20 3.49 14.23
N ILE A 20 5.62 4.53 14.92
CA ILE A 20 6.06 4.45 16.32
C ILE A 20 4.89 4.11 17.24
N GLY A 21 3.77 4.80 17.08
CA GLY A 21 2.55 4.55 17.87
C GLY A 21 2.00 3.15 17.63
N GLY A 22 2.06 2.64 16.39
CA GLY A 22 1.66 1.27 16.04
C GLY A 22 2.45 0.21 16.80
N ILE A 23 3.78 0.33 16.87
CA ILE A 23 4.62 -0.59 17.67
C ILE A 23 4.27 -0.47 19.16
N ALA A 24 4.18 0.75 19.69
CA ALA A 24 3.82 0.98 21.09
C ALA A 24 2.44 0.37 21.44
N MET A 25 1.46 0.53 20.57
CA MET A 25 0.12 -0.04 20.73
C MET A 25 0.16 -1.57 20.76
N LEU A 26 0.89 -2.21 19.83
CA LEU A 26 1.03 -3.66 19.81
C LEU A 26 1.64 -4.19 21.11
N ARG A 27 2.65 -3.51 21.66
CA ARG A 27 3.26 -3.86 22.95
C ARG A 27 2.29 -3.69 24.11
N ALA A 28 1.56 -2.57 24.15
CA ALA A 28 0.55 -2.30 25.18
C ALA A 28 -0.59 -3.33 25.17
N LEU A 29 -0.94 -3.87 24.00
CA LEU A 29 -1.92 -4.95 23.85
C LEU A 29 -1.38 -6.35 24.17
N GLY A 30 -0.11 -6.47 24.57
CA GLY A 30 0.51 -7.73 24.96
C GLY A 30 1.14 -8.53 23.82
N TYR A 31 1.20 -7.99 22.60
CA TYR A 31 1.84 -8.64 21.46
C TYR A 31 3.37 -8.49 21.50
N ALA A 32 4.01 -9.02 22.56
CA ALA A 32 5.47 -8.92 22.75
C ALA A 32 6.26 -9.80 21.77
N GLU A 33 5.72 -10.97 21.42
CA GLU A 33 6.42 -12.02 20.65
C GLU A 33 6.28 -11.90 19.11
N LEU A 34 5.83 -10.75 18.60
CA LEU A 34 5.75 -10.55 17.17
C LEU A 34 7.14 -10.59 16.53
N ARG A 35 7.30 -11.48 15.56
CA ARG A 35 8.57 -11.74 14.88
C ARG A 35 8.73 -10.96 13.59
N VAL A 36 7.63 -10.66 12.91
CA VAL A 36 7.63 -10.00 11.59
C VAL A 36 6.68 -8.81 11.58
N PHE A 37 7.17 -7.70 11.05
CA PHE A 37 6.41 -6.47 10.83
C PHE A 37 6.37 -6.20 9.34
N HIS A 38 5.17 -6.18 8.76
CA HIS A 38 4.97 -5.91 7.36
C HIS A 38 4.54 -4.46 7.15
N MET A 39 5.40 -3.68 6.53
CA MET A 39 5.14 -2.29 6.17
C MET A 39 4.48 -2.24 4.79
N ASN A 40 3.27 -1.69 4.75
CA ASN A 40 2.53 -1.45 3.52
C ASN A 40 2.71 0.01 3.11
N GLU A 41 3.59 0.29 2.18
CA GLU A 41 4.09 1.59 1.75
C GLU A 41 4.95 2.30 2.82
N GLY A 42 5.58 3.43 2.44
CA GLY A 42 6.49 4.20 3.28
C GLY A 42 5.85 4.79 4.55
N HIS A 43 4.52 4.93 4.57
CA HIS A 43 3.77 5.57 5.67
C HIS A 43 4.03 4.96 7.07
N SER A 44 4.39 3.69 7.13
CA SER A 44 4.70 2.98 8.38
C SER A 44 6.19 2.80 8.65
N ALA A 45 7.06 3.42 7.84
CA ALA A 45 8.51 3.21 7.92
C ALA A 45 9.11 3.59 9.29
N LEU A 46 8.52 4.54 10.02
CA LEU A 46 8.95 4.90 11.37
C LEU A 46 8.77 3.77 12.40
N ALA A 47 8.05 2.69 12.05
CA ALA A 47 8.05 1.47 12.86
C ALA A 47 9.47 0.89 12.99
N THR A 48 10.31 1.04 11.97
CA THR A 48 11.70 0.58 12.02
C THR A 48 12.53 1.33 13.06
N LEU A 49 12.28 2.64 13.24
CA LEU A 49 12.94 3.42 14.29
C LEU A 49 12.54 2.93 15.68
N ALA A 50 11.25 2.68 15.92
CA ALA A 50 10.78 2.13 17.19
C ALA A 50 11.40 0.74 17.48
N LEU A 51 11.52 -0.11 16.46
CA LEU A 51 12.18 -1.41 16.58
C LEU A 51 13.68 -1.29 16.84
N MET A 52 14.34 -0.27 16.29
CA MET A 52 15.74 0.06 16.57
C MET A 52 15.92 0.54 18.02
N GLU A 53 15.00 1.38 18.51
CA GLU A 53 14.97 1.80 19.91
C GLU A 53 14.82 0.59 20.86
N GLU A 54 13.90 -0.33 20.56
CA GLU A 54 13.74 -1.58 21.32
C GLU A 54 15.01 -2.42 21.31
N GLN A 55 15.65 -2.59 20.14
CA GLN A 55 16.84 -3.41 19.97
C GLN A 55 18.06 -2.86 20.73
N ALA A 56 18.21 -1.55 20.77
CA ALA A 56 19.31 -0.86 21.44
C ALA A 56 19.04 -0.62 22.95
N GLY A 57 17.82 -0.85 23.42
CA GLY A 57 17.36 -0.53 24.78
C GLY A 57 17.12 0.96 25.04
N SER A 58 17.59 1.83 24.17
CA SER A 58 17.37 3.29 24.15
C SER A 58 17.90 3.85 22.84
N LEU A 59 17.71 5.17 22.59
CA LEU A 59 18.39 5.86 21.51
C LEU A 59 19.86 6.12 21.90
N PRO A 60 20.84 5.44 21.30
CA PRO A 60 22.23 5.65 21.67
C PRO A 60 22.76 6.97 21.09
N ASP A 61 23.66 7.63 21.84
CA ASP A 61 24.45 8.78 21.35
C ASP A 61 25.55 8.37 20.36
N ARG A 62 25.52 7.16 19.87
CA ARG A 62 26.43 6.56 18.91
C ARG A 62 25.70 6.11 17.65
N THR A 63 26.44 5.81 16.60
CA THR A 63 25.90 5.10 15.44
C THR A 63 25.47 3.68 15.82
N TYR A 64 24.33 3.24 15.29
CA TYR A 64 23.91 1.84 15.43
C TYR A 64 24.90 0.90 14.76
N THR A 65 25.14 -0.22 15.38
CA THR A 65 25.97 -1.28 14.81
C THR A 65 25.23 -2.01 13.67
N GLU A 66 26.00 -2.59 12.75
CA GLU A 66 25.40 -3.43 11.69
C GLU A 66 24.64 -4.64 12.28
N LEU A 67 25.01 -5.13 13.45
CA LEU A 67 24.29 -6.21 14.14
C LEU A 67 22.88 -5.75 14.54
N GLU A 68 22.75 -4.56 15.14
CA GLU A 68 21.48 -3.98 15.54
C GLU A 68 20.61 -3.70 14.32
N VAL A 69 21.15 -3.09 13.26
CA VAL A 69 20.47 -2.83 12.00
C VAL A 69 19.96 -4.13 11.39
N ASN A 70 20.78 -5.17 11.32
CA ASN A 70 20.42 -6.46 10.75
C ASN A 70 19.42 -7.22 11.62
N ALA A 71 19.42 -7.02 12.93
CA ALA A 71 18.40 -7.59 13.82
C ALA A 71 17.01 -7.05 13.51
N VAL A 72 16.87 -5.73 13.26
CA VAL A 72 15.61 -5.11 12.84
C VAL A 72 15.26 -5.51 11.41
N ARG A 73 16.25 -5.47 10.49
CA ARG A 73 16.04 -5.84 9.08
C ARG A 73 15.42 -7.22 8.91
N ARG A 74 15.87 -8.23 9.67
CA ARG A 74 15.32 -9.59 9.62
C ARG A 74 13.86 -9.68 10.07
N ARG A 75 13.36 -8.68 10.78
CA ARG A 75 11.98 -8.61 11.30
C ARG A 75 11.05 -7.80 10.41
N CYS A 76 11.55 -7.10 9.40
CA CYS A 76 10.76 -6.19 8.58
C CYS A 76 10.62 -6.70 7.14
N VAL A 77 9.40 -6.60 6.63
CA VAL A 77 9.03 -6.79 5.23
C VAL A 77 8.43 -5.49 4.73
N PHE A 78 8.78 -5.09 3.51
CA PHE A 78 8.27 -3.87 2.91
C PHE A 78 7.62 -4.15 1.55
N THR A 79 6.38 -3.69 1.38
CA THR A 79 5.69 -3.69 0.09
C THR A 79 5.51 -2.26 -0.38
N THR A 80 6.13 -1.91 -1.51
CA THR A 80 5.92 -0.62 -2.17
C THR A 80 4.80 -0.71 -3.21
N HIS A 81 3.97 0.32 -3.27
CA HIS A 81 2.82 0.44 -4.18
C HIS A 81 2.97 1.59 -5.17
N THR A 82 3.92 2.50 -4.95
CA THR A 82 4.02 3.77 -5.66
C THR A 82 5.05 3.69 -6.78
N PRO A 83 4.62 3.79 -8.06
CA PRO A 83 5.52 3.67 -9.23
C PRO A 83 6.13 5.00 -9.68
N VAL A 84 6.03 6.06 -8.88
CA VAL A 84 6.49 7.41 -9.26
C VAL A 84 7.23 8.09 -8.11
N PRO A 85 8.37 8.77 -8.35
CA PRO A 85 9.16 9.40 -7.30
C PRO A 85 8.38 10.41 -6.45
N ALA A 86 7.49 11.19 -7.07
CA ALA A 86 6.67 12.22 -6.41
C ALA A 86 5.63 11.66 -5.43
N GLY A 87 5.41 10.34 -5.40
CA GLY A 87 4.47 9.71 -4.48
C GLY A 87 5.12 9.14 -3.22
N HIS A 88 6.44 9.34 -3.04
CA HIS A 88 7.17 8.92 -1.84
C HIS A 88 7.30 10.10 -0.89
N ASP A 89 6.79 9.94 0.34
CA ASP A 89 6.83 11.01 1.34
C ASP A 89 8.27 11.35 1.74
N ARG A 90 8.57 12.65 1.74
CA ARG A 90 9.87 13.21 2.12
C ARG A 90 9.64 14.41 3.03
N PHE A 91 10.35 14.45 4.15
CA PHE A 91 10.23 15.49 5.16
C PHE A 91 11.57 16.14 5.41
N ASN A 92 11.64 17.47 5.43
CA ASN A 92 12.88 18.17 5.72
C ASN A 92 13.36 17.89 7.16
N ALA A 93 14.67 18.00 7.40
CA ALA A 93 15.31 17.66 8.67
C ALA A 93 14.76 18.49 9.85
N ASP A 94 14.46 19.77 9.63
CA ASP A 94 13.95 20.67 10.70
C ASP A 94 12.57 20.24 11.13
N LEU A 95 11.70 19.89 10.18
CA LEU A 95 10.36 19.37 10.48
C LEU A 95 10.45 18.04 11.24
N VAL A 96 11.34 17.15 10.81
CA VAL A 96 11.59 15.88 11.50
C VAL A 96 12.03 16.13 12.94
N ALA A 97 12.96 17.07 13.18
CA ALA A 97 13.41 17.42 14.52
C ALA A 97 12.32 18.06 15.38
N GLN A 98 11.44 18.87 14.78
CA GLN A 98 10.30 19.47 15.49
C GLN A 98 9.26 18.46 15.93
N VAL A 99 8.98 17.42 15.09
CA VAL A 99 7.91 16.45 15.35
C VAL A 99 8.40 15.27 16.17
N LEU A 100 9.58 14.71 15.84
CA LEU A 100 10.15 13.52 16.48
C LEU A 100 11.05 13.85 17.68
N GLY A 101 11.47 15.11 17.80
CA GLY A 101 12.50 15.56 18.73
C GLY A 101 13.91 15.36 18.17
N LYS A 102 14.85 16.18 18.69
CA LYS A 102 16.24 16.23 18.19
C LYS A 102 16.94 14.87 18.25
N GLN A 103 16.78 14.13 19.33
CA GLN A 103 17.47 12.84 19.54
C GLN A 103 17.11 11.81 18.46
N ARG A 104 15.82 11.70 18.09
CA ARG A 104 15.36 10.80 17.00
C ARG A 104 15.80 11.29 15.62
N ALA A 105 15.74 12.61 15.39
CA ALA A 105 16.22 13.19 14.15
C ALA A 105 17.71 12.92 13.94
N ASP A 106 18.53 13.13 14.98
CA ASP A 106 19.98 12.83 14.95
C ASP A 106 20.25 11.32 14.73
N ALA A 107 19.43 10.44 15.32
CA ALA A 107 19.51 9.00 15.08
C ALA A 107 19.22 8.62 13.63
N LEU A 108 18.17 9.20 13.03
CA LEU A 108 17.84 9.01 11.62
C LEU A 108 18.93 9.55 10.69
N ALA A 109 19.55 10.68 11.02
CA ALA A 109 20.69 11.23 10.27
C ALA A 109 21.88 10.28 10.31
N ARG A 110 22.23 9.73 11.48
CA ARG A 110 23.31 8.74 11.63
C ARG A 110 23.06 7.44 10.87
N LEU A 111 21.81 7.07 10.65
CA LEU A 111 21.45 5.90 9.85
C LEU A 111 21.56 6.14 8.33
N SER A 112 22.02 7.35 7.91
CA SER A 112 22.20 7.73 6.50
C SER A 112 20.92 7.59 5.65
N VAL A 113 19.75 7.81 6.27
CA VAL A 113 18.46 7.84 5.60
C VAL A 113 17.96 9.27 5.40
N MET A 114 18.78 10.27 5.78
CA MET A 114 18.51 11.69 5.60
C MET A 114 19.67 12.34 4.84
N ASP A 115 19.38 12.75 3.61
CA ASP A 115 20.22 13.67 2.84
C ASP A 115 19.41 14.97 2.65
N GLY A 116 19.51 15.86 3.66
CA GLY A 116 18.67 17.06 3.76
C GLY A 116 17.19 16.82 4.02
N ALA A 117 16.68 15.63 3.72
CA ALA A 117 15.29 15.21 3.97
C ALA A 117 15.21 13.72 4.32
N LEU A 118 14.30 13.38 5.22
CA LEU A 118 13.95 12.00 5.52
C LEU A 118 13.05 11.46 4.39
N ASN A 119 13.51 10.44 3.67
CA ASN A 119 12.72 9.71 2.69
C ASN A 119 12.16 8.44 3.34
N MET A 120 10.83 8.39 3.49
CA MET A 120 10.16 7.30 4.18
C MET A 120 10.29 5.95 3.47
N THR A 121 10.28 5.97 2.14
CA THR A 121 10.47 4.74 1.34
C THR A 121 11.90 4.21 1.48
N GLU A 122 12.89 5.09 1.48
CA GLU A 122 14.29 4.72 1.65
C GLU A 122 14.56 4.16 3.06
N LEU A 123 13.95 4.75 4.08
CA LEU A 123 13.96 4.20 5.44
C LEU A 123 13.40 2.77 5.46
N ALA A 124 12.23 2.55 4.84
CA ALA A 124 11.63 1.23 4.76
C ALA A 124 12.49 0.22 4.00
N LEU A 125 13.05 0.61 2.84
CA LEU A 125 13.95 -0.20 2.03
C LEU A 125 15.19 -0.64 2.82
N ARG A 126 15.82 0.30 3.51
CA ARG A 126 17.05 0.06 4.27
C ARG A 126 16.85 -0.94 5.40
N PHE A 127 15.71 -0.88 6.08
CA PHE A 127 15.43 -1.68 7.27
C PHE A 127 14.53 -2.89 7.01
N SER A 128 14.35 -3.30 5.75
CA SER A 128 13.60 -4.51 5.42
C SER A 128 14.50 -5.62 4.89
N GLY A 129 14.30 -6.82 5.41
CA GLY A 129 14.99 -8.04 4.94
C GLY A 129 14.38 -8.59 3.66
N PHE A 130 13.12 -8.25 3.40
CA PHE A 130 12.42 -8.59 2.17
C PHE A 130 11.62 -7.39 1.67
N VAL A 131 11.74 -7.12 0.36
CA VAL A 131 11.04 -6.02 -0.30
C VAL A 131 10.36 -6.51 -1.56
N ASN A 132 9.12 -6.11 -1.79
CA ASN A 132 8.42 -6.40 -3.03
C ASN A 132 7.59 -5.24 -3.57
N GLY A 133 7.48 -5.19 -4.89
CA GLY A 133 6.45 -4.46 -5.61
C GLY A 133 5.23 -5.35 -5.85
N VAL A 134 4.11 -4.75 -6.29
CA VAL A 134 2.77 -5.35 -6.32
C VAL A 134 2.35 -5.90 -7.68
N SER A 135 3.25 -5.94 -8.65
CA SER A 135 3.11 -6.60 -9.95
C SER A 135 4.48 -6.76 -10.60
N LEU A 136 4.59 -7.57 -11.66
CA LEU A 136 5.83 -7.71 -12.42
C LEU A 136 6.33 -6.36 -12.92
N ARG A 137 5.46 -5.58 -13.58
CA ARG A 137 5.80 -4.24 -14.10
C ARG A 137 6.18 -3.26 -13.00
N HIS A 138 5.47 -3.28 -11.88
CA HIS A 138 5.80 -2.45 -10.72
C HIS A 138 7.17 -2.80 -10.14
N GLY A 139 7.49 -4.10 -10.03
CA GLY A 139 8.81 -4.55 -9.60
C GLY A 139 9.95 -4.08 -10.50
N GLU A 140 9.75 -4.07 -11.83
CA GLU A 140 10.72 -3.50 -12.78
C GLU A 140 10.97 -2.01 -12.53
N ILE A 141 9.88 -1.23 -12.40
CA ILE A 141 9.95 0.21 -12.15
C ILE A 141 10.62 0.49 -10.79
N SER A 142 10.26 -0.25 -9.75
CA SER A 142 10.83 -0.07 -8.41
C SER A 142 12.33 -0.38 -8.39
N ARG A 143 12.78 -1.42 -9.07
CA ARG A 143 14.22 -1.71 -9.22
C ARG A 143 14.98 -0.61 -9.97
N ALA A 144 14.34 0.00 -10.98
CA ALA A 144 14.94 1.13 -11.68
C ALA A 144 15.03 2.39 -10.81
N MET A 145 14.05 2.64 -9.94
CA MET A 145 14.05 3.76 -8.99
C MET A 145 15.05 3.56 -7.82
N PHE A 146 15.20 2.31 -7.38
CA PHE A 146 16.03 1.95 -6.21
C PHE A 146 17.04 0.87 -6.57
N PRO A 147 18.06 1.17 -7.41
CA PRO A 147 18.95 0.17 -7.98
C PRO A 147 19.84 -0.54 -6.94
N ASN A 148 20.00 0.05 -5.75
CA ASN A 148 20.81 -0.51 -4.67
C ASN A 148 20.05 -1.56 -3.82
N TYR A 149 18.78 -1.84 -4.14
CA TYR A 149 17.93 -2.74 -3.36
C TYR A 149 17.42 -3.89 -4.23
N THR A 150 17.37 -5.08 -3.63
CA THR A 150 16.73 -6.24 -4.25
C THR A 150 15.23 -6.16 -4.01
N ILE A 151 14.46 -5.98 -5.08
CA ILE A 151 12.99 -5.84 -5.01
C ILE A 151 12.34 -6.97 -5.81
N ALA A 152 11.63 -7.84 -5.11
CA ALA A 152 10.82 -8.90 -5.70
C ALA A 152 9.55 -8.32 -6.34
N ALA A 153 8.86 -9.14 -7.13
CA ALA A 153 7.55 -8.79 -7.65
C ALA A 153 6.52 -9.84 -7.20
N ILE A 154 5.54 -9.41 -6.42
CA ILE A 154 4.42 -10.24 -6.00
C ILE A 154 3.15 -9.57 -6.49
N THR A 155 2.48 -10.19 -7.47
CA THR A 155 1.25 -9.64 -8.03
C THR A 155 0.13 -9.66 -6.97
N ASN A 156 -0.54 -8.51 -6.80
CA ASN A 156 -1.67 -8.41 -5.90
C ASN A 156 -2.75 -9.45 -6.23
N GLY A 157 -3.30 -10.06 -5.20
CA GLY A 157 -4.47 -10.90 -5.31
C GLY A 157 -5.75 -10.09 -5.53
N VAL A 158 -6.75 -10.75 -6.08
CA VAL A 158 -8.11 -10.21 -6.24
C VAL A 158 -9.11 -11.15 -5.59
N HIS A 159 -9.94 -10.63 -4.69
CA HIS A 159 -11.04 -11.40 -4.13
C HIS A 159 -12.24 -11.34 -5.09
N ALA A 160 -12.29 -12.28 -6.02
CA ALA A 160 -13.25 -12.28 -7.12
C ALA A 160 -14.72 -12.20 -6.64
N ALA A 161 -15.07 -12.87 -5.55
CA ALA A 161 -16.42 -12.84 -5.01
C ALA A 161 -16.87 -11.44 -4.55
N THR A 162 -15.93 -10.59 -4.06
CA THR A 162 -16.24 -9.20 -3.71
C THR A 162 -16.41 -8.32 -4.94
N TRP A 163 -15.62 -8.56 -6.01
CA TRP A 163 -15.53 -7.67 -7.16
C TRP A 163 -16.40 -8.08 -8.35
N ALA A 164 -16.96 -9.28 -8.35
CA ALA A 164 -17.94 -9.67 -9.35
C ALA A 164 -19.25 -8.90 -9.11
N SER A 165 -19.79 -8.26 -10.17
CA SER A 165 -21.13 -7.67 -10.10
C SER A 165 -22.21 -8.74 -9.88
N ALA A 166 -23.36 -8.36 -9.32
CA ALA A 166 -24.43 -9.31 -9.01
C ALA A 166 -24.83 -10.19 -10.21
N PRO A 167 -25.04 -9.66 -11.43
CA PRO A 167 -25.37 -10.51 -12.59
C PRO A 167 -24.26 -11.51 -12.94
N PHE A 168 -22.98 -11.13 -12.80
CA PHE A 168 -21.89 -12.07 -13.05
C PHE A 168 -21.73 -13.10 -11.92
N ALA A 169 -21.94 -12.70 -10.67
CA ALA A 169 -21.91 -13.61 -9.55
C ALA A 169 -23.00 -14.70 -9.70
N GLU A 170 -24.22 -14.31 -10.09
CA GLU A 170 -25.33 -15.25 -10.37
C GLU A 170 -25.04 -16.17 -11.56
N LEU A 171 -24.38 -15.66 -12.61
CA LEU A 171 -23.93 -16.47 -13.73
C LEU A 171 -22.91 -17.52 -13.27
N TYR A 172 -21.88 -17.11 -12.53
CA TYR A 172 -20.84 -18.01 -12.03
C TYR A 172 -21.40 -19.05 -11.05
N ASP A 173 -22.33 -18.67 -10.16
CA ASP A 173 -22.99 -19.60 -9.24
C ASP A 173 -23.72 -20.75 -9.99
N ARG A 174 -24.21 -20.48 -11.19
CA ARG A 174 -24.89 -21.50 -12.02
C ARG A 174 -23.94 -22.39 -12.80
N VAL A 175 -22.80 -21.85 -13.25
CA VAL A 175 -21.97 -22.55 -14.25
C VAL A 175 -20.58 -22.92 -13.75
N LEU A 176 -20.12 -22.37 -12.64
CA LEU A 176 -18.80 -22.59 -12.07
C LEU A 176 -18.93 -22.96 -10.59
N PRO A 177 -19.18 -24.21 -10.24
CA PRO A 177 -19.28 -24.60 -8.84
C PRO A 177 -17.98 -24.26 -8.08
N ASP A 178 -18.12 -23.88 -6.82
CA ASP A 178 -17.01 -23.54 -5.91
C ASP A 178 -16.15 -22.29 -6.24
N TRP A 179 -16.47 -21.48 -7.27
CA TRP A 179 -15.70 -20.30 -7.62
C TRP A 179 -15.58 -19.28 -6.47
N ARG A 180 -16.55 -19.23 -5.57
CA ARG A 180 -16.52 -18.37 -4.38
C ARG A 180 -15.54 -18.87 -3.33
N ARG A 181 -15.31 -20.18 -3.26
CA ARG A 181 -14.39 -20.81 -2.33
C ARG A 181 -12.96 -20.84 -2.86
N ASP A 182 -12.82 -21.07 -4.17
CA ASP A 182 -11.53 -21.12 -4.86
C ASP A 182 -11.62 -20.38 -6.20
N ASN A 183 -10.98 -19.19 -6.27
CA ASN A 183 -10.91 -18.36 -7.48
C ASN A 183 -10.32 -19.10 -8.69
N CYS A 184 -9.57 -20.18 -8.48
CA CYS A 184 -8.99 -20.94 -9.57
C CYS A 184 -10.04 -21.55 -10.50
N TYR A 185 -11.26 -21.78 -10.01
CA TYR A 185 -12.35 -22.27 -10.87
C TYR A 185 -12.78 -21.24 -11.93
N LEU A 186 -12.52 -19.96 -11.76
CA LEU A 186 -12.78 -18.94 -12.79
C LEU A 186 -12.00 -19.16 -14.11
N ARG A 187 -10.96 -20.00 -14.10
CA ARG A 187 -10.26 -20.42 -15.34
C ARG A 187 -11.20 -21.10 -16.33
N TYR A 188 -12.24 -21.74 -15.86
CA TYR A 188 -13.23 -22.43 -16.70
C TYR A 188 -14.31 -21.49 -17.26
N ALA A 189 -14.29 -20.19 -16.90
CA ALA A 189 -15.20 -19.19 -17.47
C ALA A 189 -14.99 -19.00 -18.98
N VAL A 190 -13.88 -19.48 -19.53
CA VAL A 190 -13.59 -19.47 -20.99
C VAL A 190 -14.60 -20.30 -21.79
N ASP A 191 -15.25 -21.29 -21.16
CA ASP A 191 -16.24 -22.16 -21.80
C ASP A 191 -17.65 -21.54 -21.82
N ILE A 192 -17.85 -20.40 -21.17
CA ILE A 192 -19.14 -19.71 -21.16
C ILE A 192 -19.40 -19.09 -22.55
N PRO A 193 -20.53 -19.38 -23.19
CA PRO A 193 -20.85 -18.80 -24.50
C PRO A 193 -20.85 -17.27 -24.46
N LEU A 194 -20.20 -16.64 -25.46
CA LEU A 194 -20.09 -15.16 -25.56
C LEU A 194 -21.45 -14.45 -25.52
N ALA A 195 -22.52 -15.07 -26.05
CA ALA A 195 -23.87 -14.51 -25.98
C ALA A 195 -24.35 -14.37 -24.52
N ILE A 196 -24.05 -15.34 -23.66
CA ILE A 196 -24.39 -15.32 -22.24
C ILE A 196 -23.58 -14.24 -21.53
N ILE A 197 -22.26 -14.15 -21.80
CA ILE A 197 -21.40 -13.12 -21.23
C ILE A 197 -21.91 -11.72 -21.62
N ARG A 198 -22.25 -11.50 -22.92
CA ARG A 198 -22.79 -10.23 -23.41
C ARG A 198 -24.10 -9.86 -22.72
N GLN A 199 -25.01 -10.81 -22.57
CA GLN A 199 -26.29 -10.58 -21.90
C GLN A 199 -26.09 -10.22 -20.41
N THR A 200 -25.21 -10.93 -19.72
CA THR A 200 -24.88 -10.68 -18.32
C THR A 200 -24.21 -9.32 -18.14
N HIS A 201 -23.27 -8.97 -19.03
CA HIS A 201 -22.62 -7.64 -19.03
C HIS A 201 -23.66 -6.52 -19.25
N LEU A 202 -24.61 -6.70 -20.16
CA LEU A 202 -25.67 -5.71 -20.39
C LEU A 202 -26.56 -5.53 -19.14
N ALA A 203 -26.87 -6.62 -18.43
CA ALA A 203 -27.60 -6.53 -17.16
C ALA A 203 -26.82 -5.72 -16.12
N ALA A 204 -25.55 -6.02 -15.90
CA ALA A 204 -24.68 -5.27 -14.99
C ALA A 204 -24.53 -3.78 -15.40
N LYS A 205 -24.42 -3.50 -16.70
CA LYS A 205 -24.39 -2.13 -17.20
C LYS A 205 -25.67 -1.38 -16.87
N ARG A 206 -26.83 -1.99 -17.09
CA ARG A 206 -28.14 -1.38 -16.77
C ARG A 206 -28.29 -1.06 -15.29
N GLU A 207 -27.84 -1.94 -14.41
CA GLU A 207 -27.80 -1.67 -12.96
C GLU A 207 -26.96 -0.40 -12.66
N LEU A 208 -25.74 -0.31 -13.22
CA LEU A 208 -24.89 0.86 -13.06
C LEU A 208 -25.57 2.13 -13.59
N LEU A 209 -26.12 2.10 -14.80
CA LEU A 209 -26.76 3.27 -15.41
C LEU A 209 -28.01 3.72 -14.65
N ASN A 210 -28.78 2.79 -14.10
CA ASN A 210 -29.92 3.08 -13.23
C ASN A 210 -29.44 3.75 -11.92
N HIS A 211 -28.33 3.28 -11.34
CA HIS A 211 -27.74 3.91 -10.16
C HIS A 211 -27.23 5.34 -10.46
N VAL A 212 -26.54 5.54 -11.58
CA VAL A 212 -26.15 6.88 -12.04
C VAL A 212 -27.36 7.79 -12.20
N ARG A 213 -28.42 7.31 -12.85
CA ARG A 213 -29.68 8.07 -13.02
C ARG A 213 -30.29 8.45 -11.68
N TRP A 214 -30.30 7.53 -10.72
CA TRP A 214 -30.83 7.80 -9.38
C TRP A 214 -30.02 8.89 -8.66
N LEU A 215 -28.70 8.86 -8.77
CA LEU A 215 -27.82 9.83 -8.12
C LEU A 215 -27.80 11.22 -8.79
N THR A 216 -27.86 11.27 -10.12
CA THR A 216 -27.57 12.50 -10.89
C THR A 216 -28.78 13.04 -11.68
N GLY A 217 -29.83 12.26 -11.83
CA GLY A 217 -30.95 12.54 -12.73
C GLY A 217 -30.62 12.33 -14.23
N VAL A 218 -29.37 12.05 -14.59
CA VAL A 218 -28.93 11.88 -15.98
C VAL A 218 -29.29 10.48 -16.49
N GLN A 219 -30.01 10.43 -17.61
CA GLN A 219 -30.31 9.17 -18.29
C GLN A 219 -29.28 8.89 -19.39
N LEU A 220 -28.60 7.75 -19.29
CA LEU A 220 -27.64 7.26 -20.28
C LEU A 220 -28.22 6.09 -21.06
N ASP A 221 -27.86 5.97 -22.35
CA ASP A 221 -28.28 4.87 -23.21
C ASP A 221 -27.39 3.63 -23.00
N ASP A 222 -27.99 2.48 -22.71
CA ASP A 222 -27.26 1.22 -22.49
C ASP A 222 -26.63 0.65 -23.78
N LYS A 223 -27.02 1.14 -24.97
CA LYS A 223 -26.46 0.74 -26.26
C LYS A 223 -25.19 1.50 -26.62
N VAL A 224 -24.95 2.66 -26.00
CA VAL A 224 -23.76 3.48 -26.24
C VAL A 224 -22.57 2.92 -25.49
N PHE A 225 -21.39 2.88 -26.11
CA PHE A 225 -20.15 2.49 -25.46
C PHE A 225 -19.90 3.39 -24.24
N THR A 226 -19.63 2.80 -23.09
CA THR A 226 -19.51 3.53 -21.83
C THR A 226 -18.14 3.30 -21.22
N LEU A 227 -17.42 4.39 -20.92
CA LEU A 227 -16.16 4.38 -20.18
C LEU A 227 -16.41 4.90 -18.77
N GLY A 228 -15.91 4.17 -17.76
CA GLY A 228 -15.93 4.59 -16.38
C GLY A 228 -14.51 4.88 -15.88
N PHE A 229 -14.33 6.00 -15.18
CA PHE A 229 -13.11 6.33 -14.47
C PHE A 229 -13.44 6.55 -12.99
N ALA A 230 -12.89 5.69 -12.12
CA ALA A 230 -13.10 5.76 -10.67
C ALA A 230 -11.76 5.60 -9.97
N ARG A 231 -11.06 6.72 -9.76
CA ARG A 231 -9.75 6.78 -9.08
C ARG A 231 -9.70 8.00 -8.17
N ARG A 232 -8.81 7.96 -7.18
CA ARG A 232 -8.48 9.16 -6.40
C ARG A 232 -7.98 10.26 -7.34
N ALA A 233 -8.44 11.50 -7.13
CA ALA A 233 -8.04 12.66 -7.91
C ALA A 233 -6.58 13.05 -7.58
N THR A 234 -5.64 12.40 -8.26
CA THR A 234 -4.20 12.69 -8.17
C THR A 234 -3.62 12.71 -9.57
N GLY A 235 -2.65 13.62 -9.85
CA GLY A 235 -2.10 13.83 -11.19
C GLY A 235 -1.60 12.55 -11.86
N TYR A 236 -0.91 11.67 -11.12
CA TYR A 236 -0.39 10.43 -11.70
C TYR A 236 -1.47 9.39 -12.07
N LYS A 237 -2.72 9.55 -11.61
CA LYS A 237 -3.86 8.68 -11.99
C LYS A 237 -4.49 9.10 -13.30
N ARG A 238 -4.12 10.27 -13.85
CA ARG A 238 -4.58 10.79 -15.15
C ARG A 238 -6.12 10.78 -15.26
N GLY A 239 -6.77 11.53 -14.37
CA GLY A 239 -8.22 11.69 -14.37
C GLY A 239 -8.74 12.77 -15.31
N ASP A 240 -7.84 13.52 -15.91
CA ASP A 240 -7.99 14.63 -16.87
C ASP A 240 -7.88 14.17 -18.33
#